data_2fed639e7284f840d7d1bccf0d835a34
#
_entry.id   2fed639e7284f840d7d1bccf0d835a34
#
_cell.length_a   1.000
_cell.length_b   1.000
_cell.length_c   1.000
_cell.angle_alpha   90.00
_cell.angle_beta   90.00
_cell.angle_gamma   90.00
#
_symmetry.space_group_name_H-M   'P 1'
#
loop_
_entity.id
_entity.type
_entity.pdbx_description
1 polymer ?
#
loop_
_entity_poly.entity_id
_entity_poly.type
_entity_poly.pdbx_seq_one_letter_code
_entity_poly.pdbx_strand_id
1 'polypeptide(L)'
;MTEEASKLELPIPKGYRILIAIPKKDKEFKDSKILIPEDQRRREETASIVGVVVTLGSMAYQDPEKFPDGPWCAEGDYIIMRSYSGTRFKIATPEGDQEFRLINDDTVEAVVADPRVVTRI
;
A
#
# COMPACT_ATOMS: atom_id res chain seq x y z
N MET A 1 -12.14 -18.36 1.97
CA MET A 1 -12.98 -17.80 2.81
C MET A 1 -12.38 -16.64 3.56
N THR A 2 -13.21 -15.72 3.86
CA THR A 2 -12.72 -14.52 4.46
C THR A 2 -12.10 -14.75 5.80
N GLU A 3 -12.53 -15.79 6.46
CA GLU A 3 -11.92 -16.05 7.73
C GLU A 3 -10.52 -16.42 7.62
N GLU A 4 -10.13 -17.02 6.50
CA GLU A 4 -8.75 -17.31 6.34
C GLU A 4 -7.94 -16.09 6.19
N ALA A 5 -8.46 -15.13 5.46
CA ALA A 5 -7.75 -13.88 5.34
C ALA A 5 -7.65 -13.22 6.70
N SER A 6 -8.71 -13.30 7.47
CA SER A 6 -8.66 -12.65 8.76
C SER A 6 -7.76 -13.41 9.73
N LYS A 7 -7.44 -14.66 9.41
CA LYS A 7 -6.54 -15.37 10.26
C LYS A 7 -5.09 -15.07 9.99
N LEU A 8 -4.80 -14.41 8.89
CA LEU A 8 -3.46 -13.92 8.71
C LEU A 8 -3.21 -12.90 9.81
N GLU A 9 -2.13 -13.12 10.50
CA GLU A 9 -1.81 -12.20 11.57
C GLU A 9 -1.07 -11.04 11.02
N LEU A 10 -1.81 -10.05 10.63
CA LEU A 10 -1.21 -8.84 10.12
C LEU A 10 -0.74 -7.98 11.27
N PRO A 11 0.34 -7.26 11.09
CA PRO A 11 0.77 -6.33 12.12
C PRO A 11 -0.29 -5.27 12.37
N ILE A 12 -0.39 -4.86 13.60
CA ILE A 12 -1.30 -3.79 13.97
C ILE A 12 -0.48 -2.53 14.06
N PRO A 13 -0.72 -1.54 13.21
CA PRO A 13 0.07 -0.31 13.28
C PRO A 13 -0.20 0.41 14.59
N LYS A 14 0.84 0.99 15.14
CA LYS A 14 0.76 1.68 16.41
C LYS A 14 0.92 3.16 16.21
N GLY A 15 0.27 3.91 17.07
CA GLY A 15 0.38 5.35 17.04
C GLY A 15 -0.17 5.92 15.75
N TYR A 16 0.61 6.71 15.07
CA TYR A 16 0.15 7.37 13.85
C TYR A 16 0.59 6.64 12.59
N ARG A 17 1.00 5.38 12.70
CA ARG A 17 1.43 4.63 11.54
C ARG A 17 0.25 4.00 10.83
N ILE A 18 0.47 3.69 9.56
CA ILE A 18 -0.54 3.10 8.69
C ILE A 18 0.05 1.86 8.06
N LEU A 19 -0.73 0.79 8.00
CA LEU A 19 -0.31 -0.43 7.32
C LEU A 19 -0.80 -0.39 5.89
N ILE A 20 0.14 -0.54 4.96
CA ILE A 20 -0.11 -0.45 3.53
C ILE A 20 0.23 -1.78 2.90
N ALA A 21 -0.64 -2.28 2.03
CA ALA A 21 -0.34 -3.45 1.23
C ALA A 21 0.07 -3.00 -0.16
N ILE A 22 1.12 -3.63 -0.68
CA ILE A 22 1.59 -3.32 -2.02
C ILE A 22 0.88 -4.25 -2.98
N PRO A 23 0.14 -3.71 -3.95
CA PRO A 23 -0.63 -4.57 -4.86
C PRO A 23 0.28 -5.53 -5.61
N LYS A 24 -0.23 -6.73 -5.80
CA LYS A 24 0.50 -7.72 -6.58
C LYS A 24 0.25 -7.45 -8.04
N LYS A 25 1.30 -7.10 -8.73
CA LYS A 25 1.16 -6.68 -10.11
C LYS A 25 0.97 -7.83 -11.05
N ASP A 26 1.34 -9.02 -10.62
CA ASP A 26 1.17 -10.15 -11.50
C ASP A 26 -0.26 -10.34 -11.91
N LYS A 27 -1.19 -10.12 -10.98
CA LYS A 27 -2.57 -10.27 -11.32
C LYS A 27 -3.05 -9.20 -12.26
N GLU A 28 -2.52 -8.00 -12.09
CA GLU A 28 -2.93 -6.90 -12.94
C GLU A 28 -2.49 -7.10 -14.37
N PHE A 29 -1.36 -7.76 -14.56
CA PHE A 29 -0.77 -7.87 -15.89
C PHE A 29 -0.68 -9.27 -16.38
N LYS A 30 -1.51 -10.16 -15.85
CA LYS A 30 -1.40 -11.55 -16.26
C LYS A 30 -1.76 -11.75 -17.71
N ASP A 31 -2.54 -10.86 -18.28
CA ASP A 31 -2.87 -10.97 -19.69
C ASP A 31 -1.74 -10.54 -20.57
N SER A 32 -0.75 -9.93 -20.03
CA SER A 32 0.39 -9.51 -20.81
C SER A 32 1.21 -10.73 -21.17
N LYS A 33 1.26 -11.06 -22.43
CA LYS A 33 1.94 -12.26 -22.85
C LYS A 33 3.43 -12.12 -22.85
N ILE A 34 3.91 -10.95 -23.08
CA ILE A 34 5.33 -10.71 -23.18
C ILE A 34 5.72 -9.71 -22.13
N LEU A 35 6.62 -10.12 -21.29
CA LEU A 35 7.14 -9.22 -20.25
C LEU A 35 8.57 -8.91 -20.60
N ILE A 36 8.82 -7.71 -21.02
CA ILE A 36 10.18 -7.30 -21.25
C ILE A 36 10.73 -6.72 -19.95
N PRO A 37 12.02 -6.86 -19.74
CA PRO A 37 12.61 -6.42 -18.47
C PRO A 37 12.32 -4.98 -18.13
N GLU A 38 12.20 -4.15 -19.14
CA GLU A 38 11.91 -2.76 -18.92
C GLU A 38 10.55 -2.56 -18.30
N ASP A 39 9.55 -3.28 -18.80
CA ASP A 39 8.22 -3.19 -18.25
C ASP A 39 8.19 -3.70 -16.83
N GLN A 40 8.92 -4.77 -16.57
CA GLN A 40 8.94 -5.33 -15.25
C GLN A 40 9.55 -4.34 -14.27
N ARG A 41 10.62 -3.70 -14.66
CA ARG A 41 11.25 -2.72 -13.80
C ARG A 41 10.32 -1.56 -13.53
N ARG A 42 9.58 -1.11 -14.54
CA ARG A 42 8.63 -0.03 -14.34
C ARG A 42 7.57 -0.41 -13.33
N ARG A 43 7.10 -1.64 -13.41
CA ARG A 43 6.09 -2.08 -12.46
C ARG A 43 6.63 -2.08 -11.05
N GLU A 44 7.87 -2.52 -10.89
CA GLU A 44 8.46 -2.52 -9.57
C GLU A 44 8.65 -1.12 -9.06
N GLU A 45 9.05 -0.23 -9.92
CA GLU A 45 9.22 1.15 -9.50
C GLU A 45 7.91 1.79 -9.14
N THR A 46 6.87 1.50 -9.90
CA THR A 46 5.55 2.03 -9.56
C THR A 46 5.07 1.46 -8.23
N ALA A 47 5.35 0.19 -7.99
CA ALA A 47 4.94 -0.41 -6.73
C ALA A 47 5.62 0.25 -5.54
N SER A 48 6.73 0.94 -5.77
CA SER A 48 7.39 1.60 -4.67
C SER A 48 6.66 2.85 -4.20
N ILE A 49 5.68 3.33 -4.96
CA ILE A 49 4.95 4.54 -4.60
C ILE A 49 3.45 4.34 -4.46
N VAL A 50 2.92 3.18 -4.80
CA VAL A 50 1.49 2.94 -4.74
C VAL A 50 1.20 1.84 -3.73
N GLY A 51 0.17 2.03 -2.93
CA GLY A 51 -0.27 1.02 -2.00
C GLY A 51 -1.73 1.19 -1.66
N VAL A 52 -2.29 0.18 -1.02
CA VAL A 52 -3.65 0.23 -0.56
C VAL A 52 -3.65 0.23 0.96
N VAL A 53 -4.46 1.10 1.55
CA VAL A 53 -4.52 1.23 3.00
C VAL A 53 -5.24 0.04 3.57
N VAL A 54 -4.57 -0.71 4.44
CA VAL A 54 -5.15 -1.86 5.10
C VAL A 54 -5.79 -1.45 6.42
N THR A 55 -5.02 -0.77 7.26
CA THR A 55 -5.55 -0.33 8.53
C THR A 55 -4.74 0.85 9.03
N LEU A 56 -5.34 1.64 9.91
CA LEU A 56 -4.74 2.85 10.45
C LEU A 56 -4.50 2.66 11.93
N GLY A 57 -3.38 3.19 12.40
CA GLY A 57 -3.13 3.21 13.82
C GLY A 57 -4.11 4.13 14.53
N SER A 58 -4.24 3.93 15.83
CA SER A 58 -5.26 4.65 16.59
C SER A 58 -5.04 6.15 16.60
N MET A 59 -3.80 6.60 16.41
CA MET A 59 -3.51 8.03 16.42
C MET A 59 -3.32 8.61 15.05
N ALA A 60 -3.53 7.80 13.99
CA ALA A 60 -3.36 8.30 12.64
C ALA A 60 -4.38 9.38 12.36
N TYR A 61 -3.89 10.52 11.88
CA TYR A 61 -4.72 11.67 11.50
C TYR A 61 -5.53 12.26 12.66
N GLN A 62 -5.06 12.05 13.88
CA GLN A 62 -5.77 12.57 15.04
C GLN A 62 -5.27 13.93 15.50
N ASP A 63 -4.16 14.40 14.99
CA ASP A 63 -3.60 15.68 15.38
C ASP A 63 -4.40 16.78 14.68
N PRO A 64 -5.20 17.58 15.43
CA PRO A 64 -6.03 18.57 14.78
C PRO A 64 -5.26 19.72 14.17
N GLU A 65 -4.07 19.99 14.65
CA GLU A 65 -3.27 21.05 14.04
C GLU A 65 -2.67 20.59 12.73
N LYS A 66 -2.27 19.32 12.66
CA LYS A 66 -1.66 18.80 11.47
C LYS A 66 -2.69 18.39 10.44
N PHE A 67 -3.81 17.87 10.90
CA PHE A 67 -4.86 17.38 10.01
C PHE A 67 -6.19 18.05 10.34
N PRO A 68 -6.27 19.36 10.11
CA PRO A 68 -7.49 20.08 10.50
C PRO A 68 -8.71 19.64 9.71
N ASP A 69 -8.50 19.09 8.51
CA ASP A 69 -9.62 18.67 7.69
C ASP A 69 -9.92 17.18 7.84
N GLY A 70 -9.30 16.53 8.82
CA GLY A 70 -9.57 15.11 9.05
C GLY A 70 -8.62 14.21 8.31
N PRO A 71 -8.93 12.92 8.26
CA PRO A 71 -8.01 11.96 7.66
C PRO A 71 -7.79 12.21 6.19
N TRP A 72 -6.57 11.96 5.75
CA TRP A 72 -6.22 12.10 4.35
C TRP A 72 -6.62 10.87 3.55
N CYS A 73 -6.80 9.72 4.20
CA CYS A 73 -7.19 8.50 3.51
C CYS A 73 -7.90 7.59 4.50
N ALA A 74 -8.50 6.54 3.99
CA ALA A 74 -9.23 5.57 4.79
C ALA A 74 -8.89 4.17 4.31
N GLU A 75 -9.31 3.19 5.10
CA GLU A 75 -9.08 1.81 4.73
C GLU A 75 -9.68 1.53 3.37
N GLY A 76 -8.91 0.84 2.54
CA GLY A 76 -9.36 0.51 1.19
C GLY A 76 -8.93 1.50 0.14
N ASP A 77 -8.45 2.67 0.53
CA ASP A 77 -8.01 3.66 -0.45
C ASP A 77 -6.69 3.27 -1.06
N TYR A 78 -6.52 3.56 -2.33
CA TYR A 78 -5.22 3.48 -2.98
C TYR A 78 -4.54 4.83 -2.85
N ILE A 79 -3.28 4.78 -2.45
CA ILE A 79 -2.55 6.01 -2.17
C ILE A 79 -1.25 6.04 -2.93
N ILE A 80 -0.73 7.25 -3.08
CA ILE A 80 0.62 7.48 -3.56
C ILE A 80 1.42 7.95 -2.37
N MET A 81 2.59 7.36 -2.20
CA MET A 81 3.47 7.67 -1.09
C MET A 81 4.88 7.83 -1.59
N ARG A 82 5.73 8.39 -0.75
CA ARG A 82 7.11 8.56 -1.13
C ARG A 82 7.74 7.21 -1.41
N SER A 83 8.56 7.17 -2.46
CA SER A 83 9.24 5.97 -2.89
C SER A 83 10.04 5.36 -1.76
N TYR A 84 9.87 4.06 -1.56
CA TYR A 84 10.66 3.31 -0.59
C TYR A 84 10.56 3.84 0.83
N SER A 85 9.45 4.51 1.14
CA SER A 85 9.25 5.04 2.48
C SER A 85 8.81 3.93 3.42
N GLY A 86 9.06 4.18 4.70
CA GLY A 86 8.56 3.30 5.74
C GLY A 86 9.32 2.00 5.86
N THR A 87 8.77 1.10 6.65
CA THR A 87 9.35 -0.20 6.87
C THR A 87 8.70 -1.20 5.94
N ARG A 88 9.51 -1.84 5.12
CA ARG A 88 9.01 -2.80 4.14
C ARG A 88 9.20 -4.20 4.66
N PHE A 89 8.20 -5.04 4.45
CA PHE A 89 8.29 -6.43 4.89
C PHE A 89 7.32 -7.26 4.07
N LYS A 90 7.46 -8.57 4.18
CA LYS A 90 6.60 -9.50 3.49
C LYS A 90 6.00 -10.47 4.47
N ILE A 91 4.81 -10.92 4.18
CA ILE A 91 4.13 -11.95 4.96
C ILE A 91 3.77 -13.07 4.01
N ALA A 92 4.12 -14.29 4.38
CA ALA A 92 3.78 -15.45 3.56
C ALA A 92 2.30 -15.72 3.66
N THR A 93 1.67 -15.89 2.52
CA THR A 93 0.27 -16.25 2.46
C THR A 93 0.13 -17.51 1.62
N PRO A 94 -1.03 -18.15 1.65
CA PRO A 94 -1.22 -19.34 0.82
C PRO A 94 -1.01 -19.08 -0.66
N GLU A 95 -1.17 -17.82 -1.08
CA GLU A 95 -0.99 -17.48 -2.48
C GLU A 95 0.37 -16.90 -2.78
N GLY A 96 1.29 -16.94 -1.83
CA GLY A 96 2.59 -16.36 -2.04
C GLY A 96 2.86 -15.24 -1.08
N ASP A 97 4.03 -14.64 -1.20
CA ASP A 97 4.40 -13.56 -0.31
C ASP A 97 3.64 -12.30 -0.68
N GLN A 98 3.15 -11.61 0.33
CA GLN A 98 2.49 -10.32 0.15
C GLN A 98 3.36 -9.26 0.80
N GLU A 99 3.68 -8.24 0.04
CA GLU A 99 4.51 -7.15 0.55
C GLU A 99 3.65 -6.11 1.24
N PHE A 100 4.15 -5.61 2.35
CA PHE A 100 3.49 -4.57 3.13
C PHE A 100 4.48 -3.49 3.49
N ARG A 101 3.95 -2.36 3.90
CA ARG A 101 4.75 -1.27 4.43
C ARG A 101 4.05 -0.64 5.61
N LEU A 102 4.85 -0.18 6.56
CA LEU A 102 4.35 0.64 7.65
C LEU A 102 4.89 2.04 7.42
N ILE A 103 3.99 2.98 7.22
CA ILE A 103 4.38 4.37 6.96
C ILE A 103 3.74 5.27 7.99
N ASN A 104 4.22 6.50 8.08
CA ASN A 104 3.60 7.51 8.93
C ASN A 104 2.39 8.08 8.20
N ASP A 105 1.45 8.62 8.97
CA ASP A 105 0.22 9.15 8.39
C ASP A 105 0.50 10.30 7.43
N ASP A 106 1.55 11.07 7.65
CA ASP A 106 1.86 12.19 6.76
C ASP A 106 2.75 11.78 5.60
N THR A 107 3.04 10.50 5.44
CA THR A 107 3.77 10.03 4.28
C THR A 107 2.87 9.92 3.05
N VAL A 108 1.57 9.84 3.25
CA VAL A 108 0.62 9.77 2.16
C VAL A 108 0.65 11.08 1.38
N GLU A 109 0.82 10.99 0.07
CA GLU A 109 0.90 12.18 -0.75
C GLU A 109 -0.35 12.41 -1.57
N ALA A 110 -1.09 11.36 -1.89
CA ALA A 110 -2.31 11.50 -2.67
C ALA A 110 -3.13 10.23 -2.55
N VAL A 111 -4.42 10.35 -2.84
CA VAL A 111 -5.33 9.22 -2.96
C VAL A 111 -5.71 9.13 -4.41
N VAL A 112 -5.68 7.92 -4.99
CA VAL A 112 -6.01 7.74 -6.39
C VAL A 112 -7.16 6.76 -6.51
N ALA A 113 -8.02 7.02 -7.47
CA ALA A 113 -9.17 6.15 -7.68
C ALA A 113 -8.79 4.87 -8.38
N ASP A 114 -7.87 4.93 -9.33
CA ASP A 114 -7.47 3.75 -10.08
C ASP A 114 -5.96 3.68 -10.10
N PRO A 115 -5.38 2.79 -9.32
CA PRO A 115 -3.91 2.74 -9.24
C PRO A 115 -3.25 2.29 -10.53
N ARG A 116 -4.02 1.71 -11.44
CA ARG A 116 -3.43 1.22 -12.68
C ARG A 116 -3.02 2.33 -13.61
N VAL A 117 -3.53 3.53 -13.39
CA VAL A 117 -3.14 4.66 -14.25
C VAL A 117 -1.87 5.34 -13.76
N VAL A 118 -1.33 4.91 -12.63
CA VAL A 118 -0.16 5.54 -12.05
C VAL A 118 1.08 4.86 -12.58
N THR A 119 2.03 5.66 -13.03
CA THR A 119 3.33 5.15 -13.45
C THR A 119 4.40 6.06 -12.87
N ARG A 120 5.35 5.45 -12.19
CA ARG A 120 6.44 6.22 -11.62
C ARG A 120 7.39 6.65 -12.73
N ILE A 121 7.79 7.89 -12.69
CA ILE A 121 8.73 8.43 -13.67
C ILE A 121 10.14 8.04 -13.35
#